data_577d3e49f234ee5e2a27e027fd627d17
#
_entry.id   577d3e49f234ee5e2a27e027fd627d17
#
_cell.length_a   1.000
_cell.length_b   1.000
_cell.length_c   1.000
_cell.angle_alpha   90.00
_cell.angle_beta   90.00
_cell.angle_gamma   90.00
#
_symmetry.space_group_name_H-M   'P 1'
#
loop_
_entity.id
_entity.type
_entity.pdbx_description
1 polymer ?
#
loop_
_entity_poly.entity_id
_entity_poly.type
_entity_poly.pdbx_seq_one_letter_code
_entity_poly.pdbx_strand_id
1 'polypeptide(L)'
;IESLPEAQAMKKTMEAESAKCEAQLTALQEDFSKQVSAYQATQKNMTSEEQAAKEEELQDMQQRIITYRQTAMQDLQKKQQELITPISQKVLNAVQQVGANNGFLYIFEAKAGLVLSIGSQSVDVTDLVKKQLGIK
;
A
#
# COMPACT_ATOMS: atom_id res chain seq x y z
N ILE A 1 15.77 0.23 -8.16
CA ILE A 1 14.86 1.09 -7.36
C ILE A 1 14.77 0.57 -5.93
N GLU A 2 14.64 -0.74 -5.72
CA GLU A 2 14.50 -1.36 -4.39
C GLU A 2 15.66 -1.08 -3.41
N SER A 3 16.86 -0.84 -3.92
CA SER A 3 18.04 -0.51 -3.14
C SER A 3 18.12 0.96 -2.70
N LEU A 4 17.21 1.82 -3.16
CA LEU A 4 17.13 3.21 -2.70
C LEU A 4 16.71 3.29 -1.23
N PRO A 5 17.39 4.09 -0.39
CA PRO A 5 16.99 4.29 1.01
C PRO A 5 15.53 4.73 1.15
N GLU A 6 15.06 5.58 0.25
CA GLU A 6 13.67 6.05 0.21
C GLU A 6 12.68 4.92 -0.12
N ALA A 7 13.05 3.99 -1.00
CA ALA A 7 12.21 2.82 -1.31
C ALA A 7 12.14 1.85 -0.12
N GLN A 8 13.23 1.68 0.61
CA GLN A 8 13.24 0.89 1.84
C GLN A 8 12.44 1.56 2.96
N ALA A 9 12.54 2.89 3.10
CA ALA A 9 11.73 3.65 4.05
C ALA A 9 10.24 3.56 3.69
N MET A 10 9.88 3.69 2.41
CA MET A 10 8.51 3.48 1.92
C MET A 10 7.99 2.09 2.31
N LYS A 11 8.77 1.04 2.07
CA LYS A 11 8.38 -0.34 2.42
C LYS A 11 8.07 -0.47 3.91
N LYS A 12 8.95 0.02 4.78
CA LYS A 12 8.74 0.01 6.23
C LYS A 12 7.49 0.80 6.66
N THR A 13 7.28 1.96 6.04
CA THR A 13 6.08 2.77 6.31
C THR A 13 4.82 2.04 5.90
N MET A 14 4.79 1.41 4.73
CA MET A 14 3.64 0.65 4.26
C MET A 14 3.35 -0.59 5.12
N GLU A 15 4.40 -1.31 5.55
CA GLU A 15 4.27 -2.43 6.48
C GLU A 15 3.67 -1.99 7.83
N ALA A 16 4.14 -0.87 8.38
CA ALA A 16 3.61 -0.33 9.63
C ALA A 16 2.15 0.12 9.51
N GLU A 17 1.79 0.81 8.44
CA GLU A 17 0.39 1.24 8.20
C GLU A 17 -0.53 0.04 7.95
N SER A 18 -0.08 -0.97 7.21
CA SER A 18 -0.85 -2.21 7.01
C SER A 18 -1.09 -2.93 8.33
N ALA A 19 -0.06 -3.12 9.15
CA ALA A 19 -0.17 -3.75 10.46
C ALA A 19 -1.13 -2.99 11.39
N LYS A 20 -1.11 -1.66 11.35
CA LYS A 20 -2.04 -0.82 12.11
C LYS A 20 -3.49 -1.00 11.64
N CYS A 21 -3.73 -1.04 10.34
CA CYS A 21 -5.06 -1.29 9.78
C CYS A 21 -5.56 -2.70 10.15
N GLU A 22 -4.72 -3.72 10.09
CA GLU A 22 -5.06 -5.09 10.46
C GLU A 22 -5.40 -5.19 11.96
N ALA A 23 -4.61 -4.57 12.83
CA ALA A 23 -4.87 -4.55 14.27
C ALA A 23 -6.21 -3.87 14.59
N GLN A 24 -6.51 -2.75 13.94
CA GLN A 24 -7.78 -2.04 14.13
C GLN A 24 -8.97 -2.87 13.61
N LEU A 25 -8.82 -3.52 12.46
CA LEU A 25 -9.86 -4.40 11.91
C LEU A 25 -10.13 -5.58 12.85
N THR A 26 -9.07 -6.20 13.37
CA THR A 26 -9.16 -7.29 14.35
C THR A 26 -9.90 -6.83 15.60
N ALA A 27 -9.56 -5.67 16.16
CA ALA A 27 -10.22 -5.11 17.32
C ALA A 27 -11.73 -4.90 17.09
N LEU A 28 -12.11 -4.36 15.93
CA LEU A 28 -13.52 -4.17 15.56
C LEU A 28 -14.27 -5.51 15.44
N GLN A 29 -13.63 -6.53 14.85
CA GLN A 29 -14.21 -7.86 14.71
C GLN A 29 -14.37 -8.58 16.05
N GLU A 30 -13.37 -8.45 16.94
CA GLU A 30 -13.43 -9.02 18.28
C GLU A 30 -14.54 -8.37 19.12
N ASP A 31 -14.67 -7.04 19.05
CA ASP A 31 -15.72 -6.32 19.75
C ASP A 31 -17.11 -6.74 19.24
N PHE A 32 -17.28 -6.79 17.91
CA PHE A 32 -18.51 -7.30 17.30
C PHE A 32 -18.84 -8.73 17.79
N SER A 33 -17.87 -9.63 17.77
CA SER A 33 -18.05 -11.02 18.22
C SER A 33 -18.48 -11.10 19.69
N LYS A 34 -17.88 -10.29 20.57
CA LYS A 34 -18.26 -10.17 21.99
C LYS A 34 -19.70 -9.68 22.14
N GLN A 35 -20.08 -8.65 21.38
CA GLN A 35 -21.44 -8.10 21.42
C GLN A 35 -22.49 -9.10 20.92
N VAL A 36 -22.20 -9.83 19.85
CA VAL A 36 -23.08 -10.90 19.35
C VAL A 36 -23.24 -12.00 20.41
N SER A 37 -22.17 -12.44 21.05
CA SER A 37 -22.21 -13.47 22.10
C SER A 37 -23.01 -13.00 23.31
N ALA A 38 -22.82 -11.74 23.73
CA ALA A 38 -23.56 -11.15 24.82
C ALA A 38 -25.08 -11.05 24.51
N TYR A 39 -25.42 -10.64 23.29
CA TYR A 39 -26.78 -10.58 22.81
C TYR A 39 -27.46 -11.97 22.85
N GLN A 40 -26.80 -12.98 22.28
CA GLN A 40 -27.31 -14.36 22.27
C GLN A 40 -27.55 -14.92 23.66
N ALA A 41 -26.73 -14.56 24.65
CA ALA A 41 -26.87 -15.01 26.02
C ALA A 41 -28.06 -14.36 26.75
N THR A 42 -28.43 -13.13 26.37
CA THR A 42 -29.42 -12.32 27.07
C THR A 42 -30.75 -12.15 26.30
N GLN A 43 -30.77 -12.47 25.00
CA GLN A 43 -31.89 -12.26 24.08
C GLN A 43 -33.24 -12.77 24.64
N LYS A 44 -33.25 -13.96 25.28
CA LYS A 44 -34.45 -14.57 25.81
C LYS A 44 -35.11 -13.77 26.95
N ASN A 45 -34.33 -12.91 27.62
CA ASN A 45 -34.77 -12.10 28.73
C ASN A 45 -35.07 -10.64 28.33
N MET A 46 -34.89 -10.30 27.06
CA MET A 46 -35.10 -8.97 26.52
C MET A 46 -36.52 -8.80 25.99
N THR A 47 -37.05 -7.59 26.09
CA THR A 47 -38.30 -7.20 25.42
C THR A 47 -38.07 -7.13 23.91
N SER A 48 -39.13 -7.14 23.13
CA SER A 48 -39.03 -7.00 21.65
C SER A 48 -38.37 -5.69 21.22
N GLU A 49 -38.60 -4.61 21.96
CA GLU A 49 -37.98 -3.30 21.70
C GLU A 49 -36.47 -3.31 21.97
N GLU A 50 -36.05 -3.94 23.08
CA GLU A 50 -34.64 -4.11 23.43
C GLU A 50 -33.92 -5.01 22.45
N GLN A 51 -34.56 -6.07 21.96
CA GLN A 51 -34.00 -6.93 20.92
C GLN A 51 -33.79 -6.16 19.63
N ALA A 52 -34.82 -5.42 19.16
CA ALA A 52 -34.72 -4.62 17.94
C ALA A 52 -33.58 -3.57 18.00
N ALA A 53 -33.48 -2.85 19.13
CA ALA A 53 -32.43 -1.88 19.34
C ALA A 53 -31.02 -2.52 19.30
N LYS A 54 -30.87 -3.71 19.90
CA LYS A 54 -29.58 -4.42 19.91
C LYS A 54 -29.21 -4.99 18.54
N GLU A 55 -30.21 -5.47 17.81
CA GLU A 55 -30.00 -5.93 16.41
C GLU A 55 -29.59 -4.80 15.51
N GLU A 56 -30.17 -3.60 15.66
CA GLU A 56 -29.76 -2.39 14.94
C GLU A 56 -28.27 -2.02 15.26
N GLU A 57 -27.92 -2.02 16.56
CA GLU A 57 -26.56 -1.78 17.01
C GLU A 57 -25.55 -2.77 16.37
N LEU A 58 -25.89 -4.05 16.35
CA LEU A 58 -25.03 -5.08 15.74
C LEU A 58 -24.92 -4.92 14.22
N GLN A 59 -25.97 -4.51 13.53
CA GLN A 59 -25.93 -4.18 12.11
C GLN A 59 -25.03 -2.98 11.84
N ASP A 60 -25.11 -1.94 12.66
CA ASP A 60 -24.24 -0.77 12.58
C ASP A 60 -22.77 -1.13 12.78
N MET A 61 -22.47 -1.99 13.76
CA MET A 61 -21.11 -2.48 13.98
C MET A 61 -20.59 -3.27 12.77
N GLN A 62 -21.41 -4.11 12.19
CA GLN A 62 -21.06 -4.86 10.97
C GLN A 62 -20.79 -3.91 9.81
N GLN A 63 -21.63 -2.89 9.64
CA GLN A 63 -21.44 -1.88 8.59
C GLN A 63 -20.15 -1.06 8.80
N ARG A 64 -19.81 -0.73 10.04
CA ARG A 64 -18.53 -0.07 10.38
C ARG A 64 -17.33 -0.92 10.01
N ILE A 65 -17.35 -2.23 10.23
CA ILE A 65 -16.27 -3.15 9.85
C ILE A 65 -16.08 -3.13 8.33
N ILE A 66 -17.18 -3.20 7.57
CA ILE A 66 -17.15 -3.17 6.09
C ILE A 66 -16.58 -1.83 5.61
N THR A 67 -17.10 -0.73 6.13
CA THR A 67 -16.67 0.63 5.77
C THR A 67 -15.20 0.84 6.11
N TYR A 68 -14.77 0.43 7.31
CA TYR A 68 -13.37 0.54 7.72
C TYR A 68 -12.43 -0.22 6.77
N ARG A 69 -12.80 -1.47 6.39
CA ARG A 69 -11.99 -2.26 5.44
C ARG A 69 -11.83 -1.56 4.10
N GLN A 70 -12.93 -1.01 3.56
CA GLN A 70 -12.90 -0.29 2.28
C GLN A 70 -12.05 0.98 2.36
N THR A 71 -12.25 1.79 3.40
CA THR A 71 -11.50 3.02 3.61
C THR A 71 -10.01 2.74 3.83
N ALA A 72 -9.67 1.75 4.67
CA ALA A 72 -8.29 1.36 4.92
C ALA A 72 -7.56 0.92 3.64
N MET A 73 -8.23 0.16 2.76
CA MET A 73 -7.65 -0.21 1.46
C MET A 73 -7.38 1.02 0.58
N GLN A 74 -8.31 1.95 0.51
CA GLN A 74 -8.15 3.18 -0.28
C GLN A 74 -7.03 4.06 0.28
N ASP A 75 -6.97 4.21 1.61
CA ASP A 75 -5.95 5.00 2.28
C ASP A 75 -4.55 4.41 2.10
N LEU A 76 -4.41 3.08 2.20
CA LEU A 76 -3.15 2.38 1.91
C LEU A 76 -2.71 2.58 0.46
N GLN A 77 -3.63 2.46 -0.49
CA GLN A 77 -3.34 2.68 -1.92
C GLN A 77 -2.92 4.13 -2.19
N LYS A 78 -3.63 5.10 -1.61
CA LYS A 78 -3.29 6.52 -1.70
C LYS A 78 -1.91 6.78 -1.09
N LYS A 79 -1.64 6.25 0.09
CA LYS A 79 -0.36 6.38 0.78
C LYS A 79 0.79 5.81 -0.05
N GLN A 80 0.58 4.63 -0.64
CA GLN A 80 1.56 4.01 -1.55
C GLN A 80 1.86 4.93 -2.74
N GLN A 81 0.84 5.50 -3.37
CA GLN A 81 1.01 6.42 -4.50
C GLN A 81 1.76 7.70 -4.10
N GLU A 82 1.44 8.27 -2.94
CA GLU A 82 2.12 9.46 -2.41
C GLU A 82 3.61 9.20 -2.15
N LEU A 83 3.95 8.01 -1.65
CA LEU A 83 5.32 7.65 -1.33
C LEU A 83 6.14 7.26 -2.57
N ILE A 84 5.54 6.60 -3.57
CA ILE A 84 6.25 6.13 -4.76
C ILE A 84 6.49 7.24 -5.78
N THR A 85 5.61 8.22 -5.86
CA THR A 85 5.71 9.31 -6.84
C THR A 85 7.04 10.07 -6.76
N PRO A 86 7.50 10.56 -5.60
CA PRO A 86 8.78 11.26 -5.50
C PRO A 86 9.98 10.35 -5.79
N ILE A 87 9.91 9.06 -5.45
CA ILE A 87 10.95 8.06 -5.74
C ILE A 87 11.06 7.87 -7.26
N SER A 88 9.95 7.69 -7.93
CA SER A 88 9.90 7.54 -9.39
C SER A 88 10.44 8.78 -10.10
N GLN A 89 10.08 9.97 -9.63
CA GLN A 89 10.59 11.22 -10.19
C GLN A 89 12.11 11.37 -10.00
N LYS A 90 12.62 10.99 -8.83
CA LYS A 90 14.06 10.98 -8.54
C LYS A 90 14.82 10.06 -9.49
N VAL A 91 14.29 8.86 -9.72
CA VAL A 91 14.89 7.88 -10.66
C VAL A 91 14.84 8.41 -12.08
N LEU A 92 13.71 8.96 -12.52
CA LEU A 92 13.57 9.54 -13.85
C LEU A 92 14.57 10.67 -14.10
N ASN A 93 14.73 11.56 -13.14
CA ASN A 93 15.71 12.64 -13.21
C ASN A 93 17.15 12.11 -13.33
N ALA A 94 17.49 11.06 -12.58
CA ALA A 94 18.79 10.43 -12.66
C ALA A 94 19.05 9.80 -14.05
N VAL A 95 18.04 9.12 -14.61
CA VAL A 95 18.10 8.54 -15.96
C VAL A 95 18.30 9.64 -17.01
N GLN A 96 17.57 10.75 -16.91
CA GLN A 96 17.71 11.89 -17.82
C GLN A 96 19.12 12.50 -17.76
N GLN A 97 19.68 12.67 -16.55
CA GLN A 97 21.03 13.18 -16.36
C GLN A 97 22.10 12.23 -16.95
N VAL A 98 21.93 10.93 -16.72
CA VAL A 98 22.83 9.93 -17.34
C VAL A 98 22.75 9.99 -18.86
N GLY A 99 21.55 10.12 -19.44
CA GLY A 99 21.34 10.29 -20.87
C GLY A 99 22.07 11.52 -21.42
N ALA A 100 21.84 12.66 -20.80
CA ALA A 100 22.45 13.93 -21.20
C ALA A 100 23.97 13.92 -21.08
N ASN A 101 24.52 13.41 -19.97
CA ASN A 101 25.94 13.40 -19.69
C ASN A 101 26.75 12.43 -20.58
N ASN A 102 26.11 11.40 -21.13
CA ASN A 102 26.76 10.37 -21.95
C ASN A 102 26.34 10.43 -23.43
N GLY A 103 25.50 11.37 -23.83
CA GLY A 103 25.05 11.54 -25.20
C GLY A 103 24.12 10.44 -25.71
N PHE A 104 23.40 9.75 -24.82
CA PHE A 104 22.42 8.76 -25.23
C PHE A 104 21.17 9.45 -25.78
N LEU A 105 20.72 9.03 -26.95
CA LEU A 105 19.47 9.53 -27.54
C LEU A 105 18.24 8.94 -26.86
N TYR A 106 18.33 7.66 -26.44
CA TYR A 106 17.25 6.94 -25.77
C TYR A 106 17.82 6.03 -24.69
N ILE A 107 17.11 5.90 -23.60
CA ILE A 107 17.34 4.90 -22.55
C ILE A 107 16.01 4.17 -22.34
N PHE A 108 16.03 2.85 -22.42
CA PHE A 108 14.86 1.99 -22.28
C PHE A 108 14.97 1.14 -21.03
N GLU A 109 13.84 0.90 -20.37
CA GLU A 109 13.75 -0.09 -19.31
C GLU A 109 13.65 -1.50 -19.94
N ALA A 110 14.71 -2.29 -19.80
CA ALA A 110 14.77 -3.62 -20.41
C ALA A 110 13.70 -4.60 -19.92
N LYS A 111 13.25 -4.43 -18.66
CA LYS A 111 12.22 -5.30 -18.04
C LYS A 111 10.76 -4.90 -18.37
N ALA A 112 10.54 -3.76 -18.99
CA ALA A 112 9.19 -3.28 -19.31
C ALA A 112 8.50 -4.03 -20.47
N GLY A 113 9.16 -5.06 -21.02
CA GLY A 113 8.60 -5.84 -22.14
C GLY A 113 8.56 -5.10 -23.50
N LEU A 114 9.04 -3.89 -23.55
CA LEU A 114 9.11 -3.07 -24.77
C LEU A 114 10.35 -3.39 -25.64
N VAL A 115 11.37 -4.00 -25.02
CA VAL A 115 12.63 -4.36 -25.70
C VAL A 115 12.59 -5.83 -26.06
N LEU A 116 12.41 -6.12 -27.34
CA LEU A 116 12.32 -7.50 -27.86
C LEU A 116 13.70 -8.16 -28.04
N SER A 117 14.74 -7.36 -28.25
CA SER A 117 16.11 -7.84 -28.44
C SER A 117 17.11 -6.77 -28.02
N ILE A 118 18.21 -7.19 -27.43
CA ILE A 118 19.32 -6.32 -27.04
C ILE A 118 20.51 -6.65 -27.92
N GLY A 119 20.88 -5.72 -28.80
CA GLY A 119 22.03 -5.86 -29.71
C GLY A 119 23.36 -5.66 -28.99
N SER A 120 24.46 -6.13 -29.63
CA SER A 120 25.83 -6.05 -29.09
C SER A 120 26.35 -4.62 -28.88
N GLN A 121 25.73 -3.62 -29.50
CA GLN A 121 26.08 -2.20 -29.34
C GLN A 121 25.27 -1.51 -28.23
N SER A 122 24.37 -2.23 -27.58
CA SER A 122 23.61 -1.70 -26.46
C SER A 122 24.48 -1.58 -25.21
N VAL A 123 24.30 -0.52 -24.47
CA VAL A 123 25.04 -0.24 -23.24
C VAL A 123 24.08 -0.37 -22.06
N ASP A 124 24.43 -1.20 -21.08
CA ASP A 124 23.70 -1.23 -19.79
C ASP A 124 24.13 -0.02 -18.95
N VAL A 125 23.20 0.89 -18.72
CA VAL A 125 23.44 2.13 -17.96
C VAL A 125 22.98 2.01 -16.51
N THR A 126 22.59 0.83 -16.05
CA THR A 126 22.07 0.58 -14.71
C THR A 126 23.02 1.10 -13.62
N ASP A 127 24.31 0.80 -13.75
CA ASP A 127 25.31 1.24 -12.76
C ASP A 127 25.59 2.74 -12.81
N LEU A 128 25.50 3.36 -13.98
CA LEU A 128 25.58 4.82 -14.11
C LEU A 128 24.41 5.51 -13.38
N VAL A 129 23.20 4.96 -13.54
CA VAL A 129 22.00 5.47 -12.85
C VAL A 129 22.10 5.25 -11.34
N LYS A 130 22.56 4.08 -10.89
CA LYS A 130 22.80 3.82 -9.46
C LYS A 130 23.79 4.84 -8.87
N LYS A 131 24.91 5.06 -9.56
CA LYS A 131 25.93 6.05 -9.16
C LYS A 131 25.33 7.45 -9.05
N GLN A 132 24.50 7.84 -10.04
CA GLN A 132 23.81 9.14 -10.04
C GLN A 132 22.82 9.28 -8.90
N LEU A 133 22.19 8.17 -8.48
CA LEU A 133 21.29 8.10 -7.32
C LEU A 133 22.03 8.00 -5.97
N GLY A 134 23.37 7.85 -5.97
CA GLY A 134 24.16 7.69 -4.76
C GLY A 134 24.03 6.33 -4.09
N ILE A 135 23.59 5.30 -4.82
CA ILE A 135 23.49 3.92 -4.34
C ILE A 135 24.63 3.06 -4.92
N LYS A 136 25.08 2.10 -4.08
CA LYS A 136 26.10 1.13 -4.47
C LYS A 136 25.51 -0.10 -5.13
#